data_6c619ecd8791d20af1b0dd90c3f39952
#
_entry.id   6c619ecd8791d20af1b0dd90c3f39952
#
_cell.length_a   1.000
_cell.length_b   1.000
_cell.length_c   1.000
_cell.angle_alpha   90.00
_cell.angle_beta   90.00
_cell.angle_gamma   90.00
#
_symmetry.space_group_name_H-M   'P 1'
#
loop_
_entity.id
_entity.type
_entity.pdbx_description
1 polymer ?
#
loop_
_entity_poly.entity_id
_entity_poly.type
_entity_poly.pdbx_seq_one_letter_code
_entity_poly.pdbx_strand_id
1 'polypeptide(L)'
;MSENLVEVKHLQQYFPAGGMGKNKQYVQAVDDVSFAIRKGETLGLVGESGCGKTTTGRTLLRLYEPTDGTIIYDGKVLFDKKKKIAVDMLPYRRRMQIVFQDPYASLDPRMTIGDIVGEGIDIHHLCANAKERHDKIISLLERVGLNSEHANRYPHEFSGGQRQRVGIARALAVDPEFIVCDEPVSALDVSIQAQVVNMFEDLQQEMGLTYLFIAHDLSVVKHISNRIGVMYLGKLVELADSFELIAHSVHPYTRS
;
A
#
# COMPACT_ATOMS: atom_id res chain seq x y z
N MET A 1 23.03 -7.92 -4.45
CA MET A 1 21.64 -7.44 -4.56
C MET A 1 21.39 -6.52 -3.39
N SER A 2 20.65 -5.44 -3.55
CA SER A 2 20.30 -4.54 -2.42
C SER A 2 19.48 -5.33 -1.40
N GLU A 3 19.79 -5.20 -0.10
CA GLU A 3 18.97 -5.76 0.98
C GLU A 3 17.61 -5.05 1.03
N ASN A 4 17.60 -3.76 0.63
CA ASN A 4 16.40 -2.94 0.56
C ASN A 4 15.69 -3.10 -0.78
N LEU A 5 14.38 -3.37 -0.73
CA LEU A 5 13.51 -3.34 -1.91
C LEU A 5 13.10 -1.91 -2.26
N VAL A 6 12.77 -1.13 -1.24
CA VAL A 6 12.34 0.28 -1.37
C VAL A 6 13.25 1.17 -0.54
N GLU A 7 13.71 2.28 -1.13
CA GLU A 7 14.38 3.35 -0.40
C GLU A 7 13.77 4.69 -0.75
N VAL A 8 13.47 5.46 0.27
CA VAL A 8 12.91 6.82 0.16
C VAL A 8 13.86 7.77 0.87
N LYS A 9 14.28 8.84 0.18
CA LYS A 9 15.23 9.83 0.70
C LYS A 9 14.68 11.23 0.52
N HIS A 10 14.50 11.95 1.61
CA HIS A 10 14.06 13.34 1.66
C HIS A 10 12.78 13.60 0.83
N LEU A 11 11.82 12.66 0.91
CA LEU A 11 10.58 12.73 0.15
C LEU A 11 9.74 13.91 0.61
N GLN A 12 9.28 14.70 -0.36
CA GLN A 12 8.36 15.81 -0.13
C GLN A 12 7.16 15.69 -1.06
N GLN A 13 5.97 15.91 -0.51
CA GLN A 13 4.73 16.03 -1.27
C GLN A 13 3.92 17.21 -0.75
N TYR A 14 3.84 18.25 -1.56
CA TYR A 14 3.14 19.48 -1.25
C TYR A 14 1.99 19.69 -2.21
N PHE A 15 0.83 20.03 -1.66
CA PHE A 15 -0.36 20.33 -2.44
C PHE A 15 -0.68 21.83 -2.37
N PRO A 16 -1.07 22.46 -3.50
CA PRO A 16 -1.46 23.85 -3.48
C PRO A 16 -2.74 24.03 -2.65
N ALA A 17 -2.70 24.95 -1.67
CA ALA A 17 -3.81 25.23 -0.74
C ALA A 17 -4.55 26.53 -1.07
N GLY A 18 -4.07 27.31 -2.05
CA GLY A 18 -4.63 28.58 -2.47
C GLY A 18 -3.58 29.67 -2.65
N GLY A 19 -4.03 30.93 -2.84
CA GLY A 19 -3.18 32.07 -3.12
C GLY A 19 -2.88 32.22 -4.61
N MET A 20 -2.58 33.45 -5.03
CA MET A 20 -2.30 33.82 -6.42
C MET A 20 -0.92 34.49 -6.54
N GLY A 21 -0.15 34.16 -7.56
CA GLY A 21 1.16 34.74 -7.79
C GLY A 21 2.21 34.37 -6.74
N LYS A 22 2.82 35.37 -6.09
CA LYS A 22 3.89 35.17 -5.08
C LYS A 22 3.38 34.64 -3.72
N ASN A 23 2.07 34.69 -3.45
CA ASN A 23 1.44 34.29 -2.19
C ASN A 23 0.82 32.88 -2.25
N LYS A 24 1.35 31.97 -3.07
CA LYS A 24 0.92 30.57 -3.12
C LYS A 24 1.18 29.90 -1.78
N GLN A 25 0.11 29.35 -1.19
CA GLN A 25 0.18 28.52 0.02
C GLN A 25 0.16 27.05 -0.36
N TYR A 26 0.88 26.23 0.41
CA TYR A 26 0.97 24.79 0.20
C TYR A 26 0.70 24.04 1.50
N VAL A 27 -0.03 22.95 1.41
CA VAL A 27 -0.10 21.94 2.46
C VAL A 27 1.11 21.02 2.29
N GLN A 28 1.98 20.99 3.26
CA GLN A 28 3.15 20.10 3.32
C GLN A 28 2.72 18.74 3.86
N ALA A 29 2.05 17.94 3.03
CA ALA A 29 1.48 16.67 3.45
C ALA A 29 2.54 15.61 3.78
N VAL A 30 3.70 15.67 3.10
CA VAL A 30 4.91 14.89 3.39
C VAL A 30 6.09 15.85 3.30
N ASP A 31 6.87 15.94 4.38
CA ASP A 31 7.95 16.92 4.50
C ASP A 31 9.23 16.24 5.05
N ASP A 32 10.18 16.02 4.17
CA ASP A 32 11.51 15.44 4.45
C ASP A 32 11.45 14.01 5.05
N VAL A 33 10.62 13.13 4.48
CA VAL A 33 10.48 11.75 4.96
C VAL A 33 11.53 10.86 4.30
N SER A 34 12.27 10.09 5.14
CA SER A 34 13.29 9.13 4.69
C SER A 34 13.16 7.82 5.43
N PHE A 35 13.09 6.70 4.69
CA PHE A 35 13.10 5.33 5.23
C PHE A 35 13.49 4.33 4.15
N ALA A 36 13.76 3.09 4.58
CA ALA A 36 13.95 1.96 3.69
C ALA A 36 13.12 0.76 4.15
N ILE A 37 12.68 -0.06 3.20
CA ILE A 37 11.95 -1.31 3.44
C ILE A 37 12.77 -2.45 2.83
N ARG A 38 13.09 -3.47 3.62
CA ARG A 38 13.84 -4.65 3.18
C ARG A 38 12.94 -5.60 2.39
N LYS A 39 13.51 -6.45 1.57
CA LYS A 39 12.75 -7.52 0.91
C LYS A 39 12.12 -8.46 1.94
N GLY A 40 10.83 -8.74 1.78
CA GLY A 40 10.06 -9.59 2.71
C GLY A 40 9.72 -8.93 4.05
N GLU A 41 10.04 -7.64 4.25
CA GLU A 41 9.71 -6.89 5.47
C GLU A 41 8.30 -6.31 5.39
N THR A 42 7.62 -6.25 6.53
CA THR A 42 6.48 -5.35 6.75
C THR A 42 6.95 -4.14 7.54
N LEU A 43 6.96 -2.97 6.90
CA LEU A 43 7.12 -1.69 7.57
C LEU A 43 5.74 -1.12 7.90
N GLY A 44 5.42 -1.01 9.18
CA GLY A 44 4.22 -0.32 9.65
C GLY A 44 4.41 1.20 9.61
N LEU A 45 3.39 1.94 9.22
CA LEU A 45 3.39 3.40 9.26
C LEU A 45 2.15 3.88 10.03
N VAL A 46 2.37 4.47 11.21
CA VAL A 46 1.32 4.92 12.12
C VAL A 46 1.34 6.43 12.34
N GLY A 47 0.25 6.97 12.88
CA GLY A 47 0.09 8.38 13.22
C GLY A 47 -1.36 8.82 13.08
N GLU A 48 -1.69 10.04 13.52
CA GLU A 48 -3.03 10.61 13.44
C GLU A 48 -3.58 10.70 12.01
N SER A 49 -4.90 10.77 11.89
CA SER A 49 -5.53 11.03 10.59
C SER A 49 -5.05 12.38 10.03
N GLY A 50 -4.72 12.40 8.74
CA GLY A 50 -4.21 13.60 8.07
C GLY A 50 -2.72 13.90 8.28
N CYS A 51 -1.95 13.08 9.03
CA CYS A 51 -0.52 13.32 9.23
C CYS A 51 0.37 12.99 8.01
N GLY A 52 -0.20 12.48 6.89
CA GLY A 52 0.53 12.25 5.65
C GLY A 52 0.81 10.79 5.27
N LYS A 53 0.37 9.79 6.05
CA LYS A 53 0.61 8.35 5.79
C LYS A 53 0.16 7.89 4.40
N THR A 54 -1.13 8.03 4.10
CA THR A 54 -1.72 7.72 2.79
C THR A 54 -1.02 8.47 1.66
N THR A 55 -0.70 9.75 1.88
CA THR A 55 0.03 10.56 0.91
C THR A 55 1.43 9.98 0.67
N THR A 56 2.15 9.56 1.71
CA THR A 56 3.46 8.91 1.60
C THR A 56 3.38 7.65 0.75
N GLY A 57 2.43 6.74 1.03
CA GLY A 57 2.23 5.52 0.26
C GLY A 57 1.90 5.78 -1.21
N ARG A 58 0.99 6.72 -1.50
CA ARG A 58 0.60 7.08 -2.86
C ARG A 58 1.70 7.80 -3.63
N THR A 59 2.48 8.64 -2.95
CA THR A 59 3.64 9.32 -3.56
C THR A 59 4.76 8.32 -3.86
N LEU A 60 5.00 7.34 -2.99
CA LEU A 60 5.95 6.25 -3.21
C LEU A 60 5.63 5.46 -4.49
N LEU A 61 4.36 5.16 -4.71
CA LEU A 61 3.87 4.52 -5.94
C LEU A 61 3.80 5.47 -7.15
N ARG A 62 4.14 6.75 -6.96
CA ARG A 62 3.97 7.80 -7.98
C ARG A 62 2.56 7.86 -8.56
N LEU A 63 1.56 7.69 -7.69
CA LEU A 63 0.18 8.09 -7.97
C LEU A 63 0.02 9.61 -7.80
N TYR A 64 0.83 10.19 -6.91
CA TYR A 64 1.13 11.62 -6.87
C TYR A 64 2.59 11.82 -7.30
N GLU A 65 2.84 12.76 -8.22
CA GLU A 65 4.22 13.07 -8.61
C GLU A 65 4.92 13.81 -7.47
N PRO A 66 6.04 13.29 -6.93
CA PRO A 66 6.71 13.89 -5.79
C PRO A 66 7.15 15.34 -6.06
N THR A 67 7.01 16.22 -5.05
CA THR A 67 7.49 17.60 -5.12
C THR A 67 9.01 17.64 -5.09
N ASP A 68 9.64 16.86 -4.20
CA ASP A 68 11.11 16.69 -4.10
C ASP A 68 11.45 15.32 -3.49
N GLY A 69 12.74 14.98 -3.47
CA GLY A 69 13.30 13.77 -2.90
C GLY A 69 13.74 12.74 -3.92
N THR A 70 13.99 11.52 -3.44
CA THR A 70 14.45 10.39 -4.25
C THR A 70 13.68 9.14 -3.86
N ILE A 71 13.19 8.39 -4.85
CA ILE A 71 12.56 7.08 -4.70
C ILE A 71 13.40 6.05 -5.46
N ILE A 72 13.82 5.00 -4.77
CA ILE A 72 14.61 3.89 -5.32
C ILE A 72 13.81 2.60 -5.08
N TYR A 73 13.73 1.76 -6.11
CA TYR A 73 13.10 0.45 -6.05
C TYR A 73 14.05 -0.61 -6.62
N ASP A 74 14.36 -1.64 -5.84
CA ASP A 74 15.28 -2.72 -6.20
C ASP A 74 16.61 -2.21 -6.78
N GLY A 75 17.18 -1.18 -6.12
CA GLY A 75 18.41 -0.51 -6.52
C GLY A 75 18.30 0.45 -7.70
N LYS A 76 17.12 0.57 -8.34
CA LYS A 76 16.89 1.50 -9.47
C LYS A 76 16.21 2.77 -9.01
N VAL A 77 16.73 3.92 -9.43
CA VAL A 77 16.13 5.24 -9.15
C VAL A 77 14.88 5.41 -10.02
N LEU A 78 13.70 5.47 -9.39
CA LEU A 78 12.42 5.73 -10.05
C LEU A 78 12.13 7.21 -10.19
N PHE A 79 12.54 7.99 -9.18
CA PHE A 79 12.41 9.44 -9.14
C PHE A 79 13.60 10.05 -8.39
N ASP A 80 14.14 11.14 -8.93
CA ASP A 80 15.14 11.98 -8.27
C ASP A 80 15.00 13.41 -8.81
N LYS A 81 14.50 14.30 -7.95
CA LYS A 81 14.27 15.70 -8.36
C LYS A 81 15.54 16.41 -8.76
N LYS A 82 16.62 16.21 -8.00
CA LYS A 82 17.91 16.89 -8.21
C LYS A 82 18.56 16.43 -9.52
N LYS A 83 18.46 15.15 -9.84
CA LYS A 83 19.00 14.55 -11.07
C LYS A 83 18.02 14.63 -12.24
N LYS A 84 16.82 15.15 -12.04
CA LYS A 84 15.73 15.22 -13.03
C LYS A 84 15.39 13.84 -13.60
N ILE A 85 15.39 12.81 -12.76
CA ILE A 85 15.00 11.44 -13.12
C ILE A 85 13.54 11.27 -12.76
N ALA A 86 12.72 10.86 -13.72
CA ALA A 86 11.35 10.41 -13.53
C ALA A 86 11.07 9.33 -14.58
N VAL A 87 11.16 8.05 -14.18
CA VAL A 87 10.99 6.92 -15.12
C VAL A 87 9.51 6.69 -15.45
N ASP A 88 9.23 6.03 -16.57
CA ASP A 88 7.91 5.47 -16.83
C ASP A 88 7.58 4.40 -15.77
N MET A 89 6.38 4.52 -15.19
CA MET A 89 5.94 3.63 -14.12
C MET A 89 5.24 2.36 -14.62
N LEU A 90 4.89 2.25 -15.89
CA LEU A 90 4.15 1.10 -16.41
C LEU A 90 4.83 -0.25 -16.10
N PRO A 91 6.16 -0.43 -16.27
CA PRO A 91 6.84 -1.67 -15.90
C PRO A 91 6.82 -1.96 -14.40
N TYR A 92 6.72 -0.93 -13.56
CA TYR A 92 6.71 -1.05 -12.10
C TYR A 92 5.29 -1.22 -11.53
N ARG A 93 4.23 -0.84 -12.27
CA ARG A 93 2.83 -1.04 -11.85
C ARG A 93 2.50 -2.50 -11.58
N ARG A 94 3.13 -3.45 -12.28
CA ARG A 94 3.01 -4.87 -12.00
C ARG A 94 3.66 -5.25 -10.67
N ARG A 95 4.84 -4.71 -10.37
CA ARG A 95 5.66 -5.10 -9.21
C ARG A 95 5.25 -4.39 -7.92
N MET A 96 4.62 -3.20 -8.04
CA MET A 96 4.26 -2.32 -6.93
C MET A 96 2.75 -2.06 -6.98
N GLN A 97 2.02 -2.57 -6.01
CA GLN A 97 0.56 -2.50 -5.95
C GLN A 97 0.05 -1.74 -4.72
N ILE A 98 -1.24 -1.46 -4.69
CA ILE A 98 -1.91 -0.82 -3.56
C ILE A 98 -3.22 -1.54 -3.23
N VAL A 99 -3.46 -1.73 -1.93
CA VAL A 99 -4.76 -2.08 -1.37
C VAL A 99 -5.31 -0.83 -0.71
N PHE A 100 -6.47 -0.36 -1.15
CA PHE A 100 -7.06 0.90 -0.73
C PHE A 100 -7.86 0.78 0.58
N GLN A 101 -7.98 1.89 1.28
CA GLN A 101 -8.73 2.05 2.52
C GLN A 101 -10.23 1.79 2.34
N ASP A 102 -10.83 2.33 1.27
CA ASP A 102 -12.25 2.15 0.95
C ASP A 102 -12.41 1.11 -0.16
N PRO A 103 -12.80 -0.13 0.20
CA PRO A 103 -13.01 -1.17 -0.79
C PRO A 103 -14.22 -0.90 -1.67
N TYR A 104 -15.19 -0.09 -1.21
CA TYR A 104 -16.37 0.27 -2.00
C TYR A 104 -16.00 1.23 -3.13
N ALA A 105 -15.30 2.32 -2.81
CA ALA A 105 -14.89 3.30 -3.81
C ALA A 105 -13.80 2.79 -4.76
N SER A 106 -13.09 1.72 -4.41
CA SER A 106 -11.99 1.18 -5.20
C SER A 106 -12.39 0.15 -6.27
N LEU A 107 -13.65 -0.33 -6.26
CA LEU A 107 -14.16 -1.33 -7.20
C LEU A 107 -15.23 -0.69 -8.11
N ASP A 108 -15.13 -0.86 -9.44
CA ASP A 108 -16.17 -0.39 -10.35
C ASP A 108 -17.44 -1.24 -10.15
N PRO A 109 -18.56 -0.64 -9.70
CA PRO A 109 -19.79 -1.39 -9.40
C PRO A 109 -20.45 -2.02 -10.63
N ARG A 110 -20.02 -1.66 -11.84
CA ARG A 110 -20.56 -2.17 -13.12
C ARG A 110 -19.80 -3.38 -13.65
N MET A 111 -18.64 -3.69 -13.06
CA MET A 111 -17.83 -4.84 -13.43
C MET A 111 -18.12 -6.03 -12.51
N THR A 112 -18.00 -7.25 -13.02
CA THR A 112 -18.01 -8.45 -12.18
C THR A 112 -16.72 -8.55 -11.37
N ILE A 113 -16.73 -9.30 -10.27
CA ILE A 113 -15.53 -9.54 -9.46
C ILE A 113 -14.42 -10.18 -10.31
N GLY A 114 -14.77 -11.12 -11.19
CA GLY A 114 -13.82 -11.75 -12.10
C GLY A 114 -13.16 -10.75 -13.06
N ASP A 115 -13.92 -9.77 -13.56
CA ASP A 115 -13.37 -8.73 -14.42
C ASP A 115 -12.47 -7.76 -13.65
N ILE A 116 -12.87 -7.38 -12.44
CA ILE A 116 -12.08 -6.50 -11.57
C ILE A 116 -10.72 -7.14 -11.21
N VAL A 117 -10.72 -8.42 -10.83
CA VAL A 117 -9.48 -9.16 -10.51
C VAL A 117 -8.66 -9.43 -11.78
N GLY A 118 -9.34 -9.71 -12.89
CA GLY A 118 -8.71 -10.04 -14.17
C GLY A 118 -8.13 -8.84 -14.93
N GLU A 119 -8.54 -7.61 -14.62
CA GLU A 119 -8.11 -6.41 -15.35
C GLU A 119 -6.58 -6.27 -15.44
N GLY A 120 -5.89 -6.44 -14.31
CA GLY A 120 -4.43 -6.39 -14.28
C GLY A 120 -3.78 -7.53 -15.07
N ILE A 121 -4.39 -8.73 -15.06
CA ILE A 121 -3.93 -9.88 -15.86
C ILE A 121 -3.99 -9.54 -17.34
N ASP A 122 -5.08 -8.93 -17.77
CA ASP A 122 -5.31 -8.57 -19.19
C ASP A 122 -4.38 -7.44 -19.65
N ILE A 123 -4.24 -6.37 -18.85
CA ILE A 123 -3.36 -5.23 -19.16
C ILE A 123 -1.89 -5.68 -19.32
N HIS A 124 -1.44 -6.59 -18.47
CA HIS A 124 -0.06 -7.08 -18.49
C HIS A 124 0.14 -8.38 -19.29
N HIS A 125 -0.89 -8.87 -19.97
CA HIS A 125 -0.85 -10.09 -20.82
C HIS A 125 -0.27 -11.30 -20.09
N LEU A 126 -0.73 -11.56 -18.85
CA LEU A 126 -0.17 -12.59 -17.97
C LEU A 126 -0.69 -14.01 -18.21
N CYS A 127 -1.70 -14.16 -19.05
CA CYS A 127 -2.28 -15.46 -19.42
C CYS A 127 -2.33 -15.63 -20.93
N ALA A 128 -2.10 -16.85 -21.41
CA ALA A 128 -2.06 -17.16 -22.83
C ALA A 128 -3.48 -17.32 -23.45
N ASN A 129 -4.49 -17.61 -22.63
CA ASN A 129 -5.86 -17.87 -23.09
C ASN A 129 -6.89 -17.63 -21.97
N ALA A 130 -8.18 -17.60 -22.36
CA ALA A 130 -9.29 -17.33 -21.46
C ALA A 130 -9.43 -18.37 -20.32
N LYS A 131 -9.06 -19.64 -20.57
CA LYS A 131 -9.12 -20.68 -19.54
C LYS A 131 -8.09 -20.41 -18.45
N GLU A 132 -6.84 -20.15 -18.83
CA GLU A 132 -5.76 -19.83 -17.89
C GLU A 132 -6.07 -18.57 -17.06
N ARG A 133 -6.63 -17.52 -17.71
CA ARG A 133 -7.14 -16.33 -17.04
C ARG A 133 -8.20 -16.69 -15.99
N HIS A 134 -9.19 -17.48 -16.38
CA HIS A 134 -10.26 -17.90 -15.47
C HIS A 134 -9.71 -18.70 -14.28
N ASP A 135 -8.89 -19.71 -14.54
CA ASP A 135 -8.28 -20.57 -13.50
C ASP A 135 -7.43 -19.73 -12.52
N LYS A 136 -6.65 -18.74 -13.02
CA LYS A 136 -5.89 -17.82 -12.18
C LYS A 136 -6.81 -16.94 -11.31
N ILE A 137 -7.90 -16.39 -11.86
CA ILE A 137 -8.86 -15.59 -11.09
C ILE A 137 -9.50 -16.43 -9.97
N ILE A 138 -9.96 -17.65 -10.28
CA ILE A 138 -10.56 -18.55 -9.28
C ILE A 138 -9.54 -18.84 -8.15
N SER A 139 -8.32 -19.22 -8.50
CA SER A 139 -7.26 -19.49 -7.53
C SER A 139 -6.98 -18.28 -6.61
N LEU A 140 -6.99 -17.06 -7.15
CA LEU A 140 -6.82 -15.84 -6.38
C LEU A 140 -7.98 -15.58 -5.42
N LEU A 141 -9.22 -15.79 -5.86
CA LEU A 141 -10.41 -15.65 -5.02
C LEU A 141 -10.39 -16.67 -3.87
N GLU A 142 -10.07 -17.93 -4.15
CA GLU A 142 -9.95 -18.98 -3.12
C GLU A 142 -8.84 -18.66 -2.12
N ARG A 143 -7.70 -18.14 -2.59
CA ARG A 143 -6.57 -17.73 -1.73
C ARG A 143 -6.94 -16.64 -0.73
N VAL A 144 -7.85 -15.73 -1.09
CA VAL A 144 -8.37 -14.71 -0.16
C VAL A 144 -9.64 -15.17 0.58
N GLY A 145 -9.99 -16.46 0.53
CA GLY A 145 -11.13 -17.05 1.23
C GLY A 145 -12.49 -16.71 0.63
N LEU A 146 -12.54 -16.50 -0.69
CA LEU A 146 -13.78 -16.34 -1.46
C LEU A 146 -14.02 -17.60 -2.30
N ASN A 147 -15.29 -17.85 -2.69
CA ASN A 147 -15.65 -19.01 -3.53
C ASN A 147 -15.55 -18.69 -5.02
N SER A 148 -15.35 -19.69 -5.85
CA SER A 148 -15.31 -19.57 -7.31
C SER A 148 -16.55 -18.91 -7.91
N GLU A 149 -17.74 -19.20 -7.38
CA GLU A 149 -19.01 -18.59 -7.81
C GLU A 149 -19.03 -17.06 -7.66
N HIS A 150 -18.22 -16.51 -6.76
CA HIS A 150 -18.11 -15.07 -6.54
C HIS A 150 -17.55 -14.31 -7.75
N ALA A 151 -16.84 -14.98 -8.68
CA ALA A 151 -16.30 -14.37 -9.87
C ALA A 151 -17.37 -13.69 -10.75
N ASN A 152 -18.58 -14.26 -10.81
CA ASN A 152 -19.68 -13.78 -11.64
C ASN A 152 -20.58 -12.74 -10.95
N ARG A 153 -20.32 -12.41 -9.68
CA ARG A 153 -21.11 -11.46 -8.90
C ARG A 153 -20.56 -10.04 -9.03
N TYR A 154 -21.38 -9.07 -8.61
CA TYR A 154 -21.03 -7.66 -8.61
C TYR A 154 -20.63 -7.17 -7.20
N PRO A 155 -19.81 -6.10 -7.06
CA PRO A 155 -19.36 -5.59 -5.75
C PRO A 155 -20.47 -5.29 -4.76
N HIS A 156 -21.65 -4.83 -5.21
CA HIS A 156 -22.77 -4.49 -4.34
C HIS A 156 -23.39 -5.70 -3.62
N GLU A 157 -23.13 -6.92 -4.09
CA GLU A 157 -23.63 -8.18 -3.49
C GLU A 157 -22.74 -8.66 -2.32
N PHE A 158 -21.63 -7.96 -2.01
CA PHE A 158 -20.63 -8.38 -1.04
C PHE A 158 -20.65 -7.52 0.23
N SER A 159 -20.32 -8.13 1.37
CA SER A 159 -20.02 -7.41 2.61
C SER A 159 -18.74 -6.56 2.48
N GLY A 160 -18.53 -5.62 3.41
CA GLY A 160 -17.31 -4.81 3.45
C GLY A 160 -16.02 -5.65 3.48
N GLY A 161 -15.99 -6.67 4.35
CA GLY A 161 -14.83 -7.58 4.44
C GLY A 161 -14.61 -8.42 3.18
N GLN A 162 -15.68 -8.86 2.51
CA GLN A 162 -15.56 -9.57 1.24
C GLN A 162 -15.05 -8.66 0.12
N ARG A 163 -15.52 -7.40 0.04
CA ARG A 163 -14.97 -6.41 -0.93
C ARG A 163 -13.50 -6.13 -0.69
N GLN A 164 -13.08 -6.06 0.58
CA GLN A 164 -11.66 -5.91 0.92
C GLN A 164 -10.83 -7.09 0.41
N ARG A 165 -11.32 -8.32 0.57
CA ARG A 165 -10.68 -9.53 0.03
C ARG A 165 -10.59 -9.49 -1.49
N VAL A 166 -11.60 -8.98 -2.19
CA VAL A 166 -11.53 -8.73 -3.64
C VAL A 166 -10.44 -7.72 -4.00
N GLY A 167 -10.33 -6.61 -3.26
CA GLY A 167 -9.27 -5.62 -3.45
C GLY A 167 -7.87 -6.20 -3.26
N ILE A 168 -7.71 -7.13 -2.30
CA ILE A 168 -6.45 -7.86 -2.09
C ILE A 168 -6.20 -8.83 -3.25
N ALA A 169 -7.20 -9.62 -3.69
CA ALA A 169 -7.07 -10.51 -4.84
C ALA A 169 -6.67 -9.76 -6.12
N ARG A 170 -7.25 -8.57 -6.36
CA ARG A 170 -6.89 -7.68 -7.47
C ARG A 170 -5.41 -7.26 -7.40
N ALA A 171 -4.94 -6.87 -6.23
CA ALA A 171 -3.54 -6.49 -6.07
C ALA A 171 -2.57 -7.66 -6.32
N LEU A 172 -2.95 -8.89 -5.91
CA LEU A 172 -2.17 -10.11 -6.12
C LEU A 172 -2.17 -10.61 -7.57
N ALA A 173 -3.15 -10.21 -8.38
CA ALA A 173 -3.38 -10.76 -9.72
C ALA A 173 -2.21 -10.57 -10.70
N VAL A 174 -1.36 -9.59 -10.44
CA VAL A 174 -0.19 -9.27 -11.26
C VAL A 174 1.13 -9.80 -10.68
N ASP A 175 1.07 -10.65 -9.66
CA ASP A 175 2.23 -11.23 -8.96
C ASP A 175 3.21 -10.13 -8.46
N PRO A 176 2.76 -9.23 -7.55
CA PRO A 176 3.57 -8.11 -7.07
C PRO A 176 4.68 -8.57 -6.13
N GLU A 177 5.70 -7.72 -5.94
CA GLU A 177 6.75 -7.89 -4.94
C GLU A 177 6.54 -6.95 -3.74
N PHE A 178 5.86 -5.83 -3.97
CA PHE A 178 5.61 -4.78 -2.99
C PHE A 178 4.16 -4.32 -3.01
N ILE A 179 3.54 -4.23 -1.84
CA ILE A 179 2.17 -3.73 -1.70
C ILE A 179 2.12 -2.63 -0.63
N VAL A 180 1.56 -1.49 -0.99
CA VAL A 180 1.11 -0.47 -0.03
C VAL A 180 -0.29 -0.85 0.44
N CYS A 181 -0.43 -1.17 1.72
CA CYS A 181 -1.72 -1.44 2.36
C CYS A 181 -2.18 -0.14 3.04
N ASP A 182 -3.03 0.63 2.35
CA ASP A 182 -3.50 1.95 2.82
C ASP A 182 -4.75 1.75 3.69
N GLU A 183 -4.56 1.67 5.02
CA GLU A 183 -5.59 1.42 6.04
C GLU A 183 -6.54 0.24 5.70
N PRO A 184 -6.03 -0.95 5.36
CA PRO A 184 -6.80 -2.00 4.71
C PRO A 184 -7.87 -2.65 5.62
N VAL A 185 -7.90 -2.31 6.91
CA VAL A 185 -8.83 -2.89 7.88
C VAL A 185 -9.67 -1.84 8.61
N SER A 186 -9.46 -0.55 8.38
CA SER A 186 -10.07 0.55 9.15
C SER A 186 -11.61 0.60 9.09
N ALA A 187 -12.21 0.12 8.00
CA ALA A 187 -13.65 0.09 7.78
C ALA A 187 -14.32 -1.23 8.13
N LEU A 188 -13.60 -2.15 8.81
CA LEU A 188 -14.07 -3.50 9.10
C LEU A 188 -14.32 -3.72 10.60
N ASP A 189 -15.23 -4.63 10.93
CA ASP A 189 -15.44 -5.08 12.30
C ASP A 189 -14.20 -5.80 12.86
N VAL A 190 -13.96 -5.71 14.16
CA VAL A 190 -12.75 -6.24 14.83
C VAL A 190 -12.47 -7.71 14.50
N SER A 191 -13.50 -8.56 14.44
CA SER A 191 -13.33 -9.97 14.09
C SER A 191 -12.88 -10.19 12.64
N ILE A 192 -13.35 -9.35 11.73
CA ILE A 192 -12.96 -9.38 10.31
C ILE A 192 -11.58 -8.76 10.12
N GLN A 193 -11.23 -7.71 10.88
CA GLN A 193 -9.89 -7.13 10.88
C GLN A 193 -8.82 -8.20 11.16
N ALA A 194 -8.98 -8.97 12.24
CA ALA A 194 -8.04 -10.03 12.60
C ALA A 194 -7.86 -11.07 11.47
N GLN A 195 -8.96 -11.48 10.83
CA GLN A 195 -8.89 -12.42 9.69
C GLN A 195 -8.14 -11.84 8.49
N VAL A 196 -8.33 -10.55 8.18
CA VAL A 196 -7.64 -9.88 7.06
C VAL A 196 -6.16 -9.69 7.39
N VAL A 197 -5.80 -9.37 8.63
CA VAL A 197 -4.39 -9.23 9.05
C VAL A 197 -3.67 -10.57 8.96
N ASN A 198 -4.25 -11.65 9.50
CA ASN A 198 -3.67 -12.99 9.38
C ASN A 198 -3.50 -13.40 7.91
N MET A 199 -4.48 -13.09 7.05
CA MET A 199 -4.35 -13.34 5.61
C MET A 199 -3.17 -12.59 4.98
N PHE A 200 -2.87 -11.34 5.38
CA PHE A 200 -1.68 -10.63 4.90
C PHE A 200 -0.38 -11.31 5.35
N GLU A 201 -0.34 -11.85 6.58
CA GLU A 201 0.82 -12.60 7.08
C GLU A 201 1.01 -13.91 6.31
N ASP A 202 -0.07 -14.67 6.08
CA ASP A 202 -0.03 -15.91 5.29
C ASP A 202 0.47 -15.64 3.86
N LEU A 203 -0.09 -14.62 3.21
CA LEU A 203 0.32 -14.19 1.87
C LEU A 203 1.80 -13.75 1.82
N GLN A 204 2.29 -13.06 2.86
CA GLN A 204 3.69 -12.67 2.96
C GLN A 204 4.60 -13.90 3.04
N GLN A 205 4.25 -14.87 3.88
CA GLN A 205 5.04 -16.10 4.05
C GLN A 205 5.03 -16.95 2.77
N GLU A 206 3.88 -17.09 2.11
CA GLU A 206 3.74 -17.92 0.90
C GLU A 206 4.40 -17.29 -0.33
N MET A 207 4.31 -15.98 -0.50
CA MET A 207 4.71 -15.28 -1.73
C MET A 207 5.98 -14.42 -1.57
N GLY A 208 6.50 -14.28 -0.35
CA GLY A 208 7.66 -13.42 -0.08
C GLY A 208 7.36 -11.93 -0.26
N LEU A 209 6.13 -11.51 -0.02
CA LEU A 209 5.68 -10.13 -0.23
C LEU A 209 6.34 -9.16 0.74
N THR A 210 6.54 -7.94 0.26
CA THR A 210 7.02 -6.81 1.06
C THR A 210 5.88 -5.81 1.23
N TYR A 211 5.65 -5.32 2.46
CA TYR A 211 4.55 -4.40 2.74
C TYR A 211 5.01 -3.05 3.29
N LEU A 212 4.33 -1.99 2.85
CA LEU A 212 4.16 -0.76 3.64
C LEU A 212 2.73 -0.79 4.19
N PHE A 213 2.59 -1.10 5.48
CA PHE A 213 1.30 -1.26 6.13
C PHE A 213 0.92 0.02 6.88
N ILE A 214 -0.01 0.77 6.34
CA ILE A 214 -0.51 2.03 6.92
C ILE A 214 -1.73 1.73 7.77
N ALA A 215 -1.73 2.15 9.03
CA ALA A 215 -2.89 2.09 9.90
C ALA A 215 -2.85 3.22 10.94
N HIS A 216 -3.99 3.46 11.58
CA HIS A 216 -4.09 4.36 12.73
C HIS A 216 -4.08 3.59 14.07
N ASP A 217 -4.35 2.28 14.04
CA ASP A 217 -4.34 1.41 15.22
C ASP A 217 -2.96 0.75 15.38
N LEU A 218 -2.28 1.13 16.48
CA LEU A 218 -0.96 0.62 16.83
C LEU A 218 -0.99 -0.89 17.14
N SER A 219 -2.11 -1.41 17.66
CA SER A 219 -2.24 -2.83 18.00
C SER A 219 -2.18 -3.72 16.76
N VAL A 220 -2.84 -3.31 15.69
CA VAL A 220 -2.80 -4.00 14.39
C VAL A 220 -1.39 -3.96 13.80
N VAL A 221 -0.77 -2.76 13.79
CA VAL A 221 0.56 -2.58 13.20
C VAL A 221 1.63 -3.33 13.99
N LYS A 222 1.53 -3.34 15.33
CA LYS A 222 2.43 -4.13 16.19
C LYS A 222 2.43 -5.62 15.83
N HIS A 223 1.27 -6.16 15.50
CA HIS A 223 1.12 -7.58 15.20
C HIS A 223 1.80 -7.96 13.90
N ILE A 224 1.56 -7.21 12.82
CA ILE A 224 2.01 -7.57 11.47
C ILE A 224 3.40 -7.02 11.10
N SER A 225 3.90 -5.99 11.81
CA SER A 225 5.08 -5.24 11.35
C SER A 225 6.36 -5.67 12.04
N ASN A 226 7.45 -5.78 11.26
CA ASN A 226 8.81 -5.96 11.76
C ASN A 226 9.35 -4.65 12.37
N ARG A 227 9.11 -3.53 11.68
CA ARG A 227 9.50 -2.19 12.11
C ARG A 227 8.31 -1.25 11.98
N ILE A 228 8.29 -0.21 12.81
CA ILE A 228 7.22 0.78 12.80
C ILE A 228 7.83 2.18 12.64
N GLY A 229 7.29 2.95 11.70
CA GLY A 229 7.53 4.36 11.54
C GLY A 229 6.35 5.17 12.07
N VAL A 230 6.62 6.20 12.86
CA VAL A 230 5.61 7.11 13.40
C VAL A 230 5.65 8.41 12.62
N MET A 231 4.52 8.78 12.02
CA MET A 231 4.35 10.05 11.32
C MET A 231 3.59 11.06 12.15
N TYR A 232 4.08 12.30 12.17
CA TYR A 232 3.43 13.44 12.80
C TYR A 232 3.60 14.70 11.95
N LEU A 233 2.52 15.37 11.59
CA LEU A 233 2.50 16.60 10.79
C LEU A 233 3.40 16.56 9.54
N GLY A 234 3.29 15.49 8.76
CA GLY A 234 4.02 15.30 7.50
C GLY A 234 5.45 14.77 7.66
N LYS A 235 5.93 14.55 8.87
CA LYS A 235 7.30 14.10 9.16
C LYS A 235 7.31 12.70 9.76
N LEU A 236 8.38 11.95 9.47
CA LEU A 236 8.69 10.71 10.16
C LEU A 236 9.48 11.07 11.42
N VAL A 237 8.85 10.95 12.59
CA VAL A 237 9.44 11.40 13.86
C VAL A 237 10.16 10.30 14.61
N GLU A 238 9.81 9.03 14.35
CA GLU A 238 10.45 7.88 14.96
C GLU A 238 10.37 6.68 14.01
N LEU A 239 11.41 5.85 13.98
CA LEU A 239 11.46 4.61 13.20
C LEU A 239 12.32 3.59 13.94
N ALA A 240 11.72 2.50 14.40
CA ALA A 240 12.42 1.46 15.16
C ALA A 240 11.81 0.07 14.89
N ASP A 241 12.44 -0.97 15.43
CA ASP A 241 11.86 -2.28 15.57
C ASP A 241 10.51 -2.21 16.32
N SER A 242 9.55 -3.04 15.94
CA SER A 242 8.18 -2.97 16.48
C SER A 242 8.14 -3.10 18.02
N PHE A 243 8.93 -4.01 18.58
CA PHE A 243 9.00 -4.20 20.05
C PHE A 243 9.72 -3.06 20.74
N GLU A 244 10.84 -2.60 20.18
CA GLU A 244 11.61 -1.48 20.72
C GLU A 244 10.80 -0.18 20.73
N LEU A 245 10.08 0.12 19.66
CA LEU A 245 9.24 1.32 19.58
C LEU A 245 8.19 1.35 20.68
N ILE A 246 7.57 0.22 20.96
CA ILE A 246 6.49 0.13 21.95
C ILE A 246 7.03 0.15 23.37
N ALA A 247 8.15 -0.53 23.61
CA ALA A 247 8.75 -0.61 24.95
C ALA A 247 9.52 0.68 25.33
N HIS A 248 10.16 1.32 24.37
CA HIS A 248 11.15 2.38 24.59
C HIS A 248 10.96 3.59 23.66
N SER A 249 9.70 3.95 23.34
CA SER A 249 9.43 5.14 22.52
C SER A 249 10.13 6.39 23.10
N VAL A 250 10.78 7.16 22.23
CA VAL A 250 11.59 8.33 22.61
C VAL A 250 10.83 9.62 22.34
N HIS A 251 10.15 9.72 21.20
CA HIS A 251 9.46 10.94 20.81
C HIS A 251 8.21 11.16 21.68
N PRO A 252 7.96 12.39 22.19
CA PRO A 252 6.81 12.67 23.06
C PRO A 252 5.45 12.26 22.46
N TYR A 253 5.26 12.46 21.16
CA TYR A 253 4.04 12.07 20.46
C TYR A 253 3.85 10.55 20.43
N THR A 254 4.92 9.76 20.30
CA THR A 254 4.85 8.28 20.30
C THR A 254 4.47 7.74 21.68
N ARG A 255 4.81 8.49 22.76
CA ARG A 255 4.51 8.12 24.15
C ARG A 255 3.07 8.44 24.57
N SER A 256 2.39 9.35 23.89
CA SER A 256 1.02 9.78 24.20
C SER A 256 -0.01 8.81 23.63
#